data_a2783559b53c464569f135e116af18e1
#
_entry.id   a2783559b53c464569f135e116af18e1
#
_cell.length_a   1.000
_cell.length_b   1.000
_cell.length_c   1.000
_cell.angle_alpha   90.00
_cell.angle_beta   90.00
_cell.angle_gamma   90.00
#
_symmetry.space_group_name_H-M   'P 1'
#
loop_
_entity.id
_entity.type
_entity.pdbx_description
1 polymer ?
#
loop_
_entity_poly.entity_id
_entity_poly.type
_entity_poly.pdbx_seq_one_letter_code
_entity_poly.pdbx_strand_id
1 'polypeptide(L)'
;MTDTRDGNSVQVIARAAAILRTLQNEPSGLSLAEIARRVDLPRSTVQRIIGALVSEMLVMMASPTRGYCLGPAIVSLWAASGEGLQSLILPLLHNLSLQVGETIDLCTIRGDRLISVSHVLGCETIVATAGSGKPLPLPATAGGKAFLATLPGETARVLVGESYQAYTESSRTSWDQLKAELEVIRSTGFAVCREEHSRGLCAVAVALEKPFKNPLAISILVPSSRFGGREQELADALMTLKRDLVTRLTPTL
;
A
#
# COMPACT_ATOMS: atom_id res chain seq x y z
N MET A 1 17.29 3.87 -39.17
CA MET A 1 16.24 4.81 -38.77
C MET A 1 15.50 4.18 -37.58
N THR A 2 15.99 4.40 -36.39
CA THR A 2 15.54 3.79 -35.16
C THR A 2 14.45 4.64 -34.51
N ASP A 3 13.43 3.99 -34.17
CA ASP A 3 12.07 4.33 -33.71
C ASP A 3 12.03 5.30 -32.51
N THR A 4 11.85 6.59 -32.77
CA THR A 4 11.62 7.65 -31.78
C THR A 4 10.14 7.65 -31.24
N ARG A 5 9.29 6.71 -31.67
CA ARG A 5 7.87 6.65 -31.29
C ARG A 5 7.64 5.94 -29.95
N ASP A 6 8.44 4.94 -29.57
CA ASP A 6 8.27 4.19 -28.33
C ASP A 6 8.55 5.00 -27.06
N GLY A 7 9.57 5.84 -27.04
CA GLY A 7 9.90 6.65 -25.87
C GLY A 7 8.82 7.69 -25.50
N ASN A 8 8.07 8.19 -26.47
CA ASN A 8 7.04 9.20 -26.24
C ASN A 8 5.73 8.58 -25.71
N SER A 9 5.39 7.33 -26.10
CA SER A 9 4.18 6.64 -25.64
C SER A 9 4.31 6.20 -24.18
N VAL A 10 5.47 5.69 -23.76
CA VAL A 10 5.76 5.31 -22.37
C VAL A 10 5.71 6.54 -21.45
N GLN A 11 6.23 7.69 -21.92
CA GLN A 11 6.20 8.93 -21.16
C GLN A 11 4.77 9.47 -20.96
N VAL A 12 3.86 9.29 -21.93
CA VAL A 12 2.45 9.70 -21.79
C VAL A 12 1.75 8.90 -20.72
N ILE A 13 1.99 7.59 -20.64
CA ILE A 13 1.41 6.74 -19.59
C ILE A 13 1.90 7.15 -18.19
N ALA A 14 3.20 7.42 -18.04
CA ALA A 14 3.77 7.89 -16.77
C ALA A 14 3.15 9.23 -16.33
N ARG A 15 2.95 10.17 -17.28
CA ARG A 15 2.30 11.46 -17.02
C ARG A 15 0.83 11.30 -16.65
N ALA A 16 0.09 10.43 -17.34
CA ALA A 16 -1.29 10.11 -17.00
C ALA A 16 -1.40 9.52 -15.59
N ALA A 17 -0.53 8.59 -15.23
CA ALA A 17 -0.46 8.03 -13.89
C ALA A 17 -0.13 9.09 -12.81
N ALA A 18 0.75 10.05 -13.11
CA ALA A 18 1.05 11.15 -12.20
C ALA A 18 -0.18 12.06 -11.96
N ILE A 19 -0.95 12.35 -13.01
CA ILE A 19 -2.20 13.11 -12.91
C ILE A 19 -3.23 12.35 -12.05
N LEU A 20 -3.44 11.05 -12.30
CA LEU A 20 -4.37 10.25 -11.52
C LEU A 20 -3.99 10.20 -10.03
N ARG A 21 -2.70 10.04 -9.70
CA ARG A 21 -2.22 10.09 -8.32
C ARG A 21 -2.44 11.46 -7.66
N THR A 22 -2.27 12.55 -8.43
CA THR A 22 -2.52 13.90 -7.91
C THR A 22 -3.99 14.11 -7.52
N LEU A 23 -4.92 13.42 -8.18
CA LEU A 23 -6.35 13.48 -7.91
C LEU A 23 -6.81 12.53 -6.80
N GLN A 24 -5.96 11.61 -6.35
CA GLN A 24 -6.31 10.53 -5.41
C GLN A 24 -6.88 11.05 -4.08
N ASN A 25 -6.34 12.13 -3.54
CA ASN A 25 -6.74 12.71 -2.26
C ASN A 25 -7.56 14.00 -2.40
N GLU A 26 -8.14 14.23 -3.58
CA GLU A 26 -8.85 15.47 -3.92
C GLU A 26 -10.26 15.17 -4.43
N PRO A 27 -11.14 14.64 -3.57
CA PRO A 27 -12.52 14.30 -3.99
C PRO A 27 -13.32 15.50 -4.43
N SER A 28 -12.96 16.69 -3.95
CA SER A 28 -13.59 17.96 -4.37
C SER A 28 -13.16 18.43 -5.76
N GLY A 29 -12.11 17.79 -6.33
CA GLY A 29 -11.55 18.12 -7.63
C GLY A 29 -10.45 19.19 -7.58
N LEU A 30 -9.60 19.17 -8.62
CA LEU A 30 -8.56 20.17 -8.88
C LEU A 30 -8.76 20.83 -10.24
N SER A 31 -8.45 22.11 -10.34
CA SER A 31 -8.40 22.83 -11.61
C SER A 31 -7.22 22.34 -12.48
N LEU A 32 -7.33 22.53 -13.81
CA LEU A 32 -6.21 22.22 -14.73
C LEU A 32 -4.91 22.93 -14.35
N ALA A 33 -4.98 24.15 -13.81
CA ALA A 33 -3.81 24.90 -13.40
C ALA A 33 -3.12 24.30 -12.17
N GLU A 34 -3.90 23.85 -11.19
CA GLU A 34 -3.40 23.19 -9.99
C GLU A 34 -2.77 21.84 -10.32
N ILE A 35 -3.42 21.04 -11.19
CA ILE A 35 -2.87 19.78 -11.64
C ILE A 35 -1.55 20.01 -12.36
N ALA A 36 -1.50 20.95 -13.32
CA ALA A 36 -0.30 21.27 -14.09
C ALA A 36 0.88 21.65 -13.18
N ARG A 37 0.64 22.46 -12.17
CA ARG A 37 1.65 22.85 -11.19
C ARG A 37 2.15 21.66 -10.36
N ARG A 38 1.24 20.77 -9.91
CA ARG A 38 1.62 19.63 -9.06
C ARG A 38 2.38 18.54 -9.80
N VAL A 39 2.09 18.33 -11.10
CA VAL A 39 2.77 17.33 -11.93
C VAL A 39 3.94 17.89 -12.72
N ASP A 40 4.24 19.18 -12.59
CA ASP A 40 5.29 19.91 -13.31
C ASP A 40 5.21 19.72 -14.84
N LEU A 41 4.02 19.94 -15.40
CA LEU A 41 3.77 19.81 -16.84
C LEU A 41 3.10 21.08 -17.41
N PRO A 42 3.35 21.42 -18.67
CA PRO A 42 2.63 22.49 -19.35
C PRO A 42 1.12 22.23 -19.32
N ARG A 43 0.33 23.28 -19.06
CA ARG A 43 -1.13 23.20 -18.96
C ARG A 43 -1.79 22.58 -20.21
N SER A 44 -1.26 22.86 -21.39
CA SER A 44 -1.74 22.27 -22.66
C SER A 44 -1.54 20.77 -22.73
N THR A 45 -0.41 20.27 -22.19
CA THR A 45 -0.13 18.83 -22.07
C THR A 45 -1.10 18.16 -21.08
N VAL A 46 -1.30 18.77 -19.92
CA VAL A 46 -2.26 18.26 -18.92
C VAL A 46 -3.68 18.25 -19.47
N GLN A 47 -4.11 19.32 -20.16
CA GLN A 47 -5.42 19.39 -20.79
C GLN A 47 -5.66 18.25 -21.78
N ARG A 48 -4.67 17.94 -22.62
CA ARG A 48 -4.77 16.84 -23.60
C ARG A 48 -4.85 15.47 -22.92
N ILE A 49 -4.03 15.25 -21.88
CA ILE A 49 -4.06 13.97 -21.13
C ILE A 49 -5.37 13.83 -20.36
N ILE A 50 -5.82 14.87 -19.69
CA ILE A 50 -7.12 14.86 -18.97
C ILE A 50 -8.27 14.62 -19.96
N GLY A 51 -8.27 15.22 -21.14
CA GLY A 51 -9.27 14.94 -22.17
C GLY A 51 -9.34 13.45 -22.51
N ALA A 52 -8.19 12.80 -22.70
CA ALA A 52 -8.14 11.37 -22.94
C ALA A 52 -8.59 10.54 -21.70
N LEU A 53 -8.24 10.95 -20.50
CA LEU A 53 -8.68 10.27 -19.27
C LEU A 53 -10.20 10.43 -19.04
N VAL A 54 -10.78 11.55 -19.45
CA VAL A 54 -12.22 11.78 -19.38
C VAL A 54 -12.97 10.92 -20.40
N SER A 55 -12.46 10.78 -21.64
CA SER A 55 -13.08 9.89 -22.64
C SER A 55 -13.12 8.42 -22.18
N GLU A 56 -12.14 8.01 -21.36
CA GLU A 56 -12.06 6.68 -20.76
C GLU A 56 -12.75 6.59 -19.37
N MET A 57 -13.46 7.63 -18.95
CA MET A 57 -14.10 7.73 -17.63
C MET A 57 -13.17 7.50 -16.43
N LEU A 58 -11.86 7.60 -16.62
CA LEU A 58 -10.83 7.51 -15.55
C LEU A 58 -10.77 8.80 -14.73
N VAL A 59 -11.16 9.92 -15.35
CA VAL A 59 -11.31 11.24 -14.72
C VAL A 59 -12.68 11.78 -15.10
N MET A 60 -13.28 12.58 -14.24
CA MET A 60 -14.52 13.28 -14.50
C MET A 60 -14.45 14.70 -13.95
N MET A 61 -15.35 15.57 -14.40
CA MET A 61 -15.52 16.89 -13.84
C MET A 61 -16.30 16.80 -12.52
N ALA A 62 -15.70 17.23 -11.42
CA ALA A 62 -16.33 17.22 -10.10
C ALA A 62 -17.50 18.23 -10.05
N SER A 63 -17.27 19.43 -10.61
CA SER A 63 -18.30 20.45 -10.88
C SER A 63 -17.69 21.50 -11.83
N PRO A 64 -18.51 22.36 -12.45
CA PRO A 64 -18.00 23.43 -13.33
C PRO A 64 -17.01 24.38 -12.64
N THR A 65 -17.09 24.52 -11.32
CA THR A 65 -16.25 25.42 -10.52
C THR A 65 -15.11 24.70 -9.78
N ARG A 66 -15.17 23.38 -9.59
CA ARG A 66 -14.21 22.62 -8.77
C ARG A 66 -13.18 21.84 -9.57
N GLY A 67 -13.35 21.72 -10.89
CA GLY A 67 -12.38 21.07 -11.77
C GLY A 67 -12.56 19.54 -11.86
N TYR A 68 -11.45 18.79 -11.91
CA TYR A 68 -11.42 17.36 -12.23
C TYR A 68 -11.15 16.51 -11.00
N CYS A 69 -11.83 15.36 -10.91
CA CYS A 69 -11.62 14.31 -9.89
C CYS A 69 -11.52 12.93 -10.58
N LEU A 70 -11.23 11.89 -9.80
CA LEU A 70 -11.21 10.51 -10.31
C LEU A 70 -12.60 10.11 -10.80
N GLY A 71 -12.66 9.41 -11.92
CA GLY A 71 -13.88 8.97 -12.57
C GLY A 71 -14.30 7.54 -12.20
N PRO A 72 -15.53 7.13 -12.56
CA PRO A 72 -16.12 5.85 -12.17
C PRO A 72 -15.40 4.63 -12.77
N ALA A 73 -14.69 4.77 -13.91
CA ALA A 73 -13.93 3.66 -14.48
C ALA A 73 -12.83 3.15 -13.55
N ILE A 74 -12.29 4.00 -12.65
CA ILE A 74 -11.34 3.58 -11.64
C ILE A 74 -11.94 2.50 -10.73
N VAL A 75 -13.20 2.70 -10.29
CA VAL A 75 -13.92 1.72 -9.44
C VAL A 75 -14.19 0.43 -10.22
N SER A 76 -14.57 0.52 -11.49
CA SER A 76 -14.84 -0.64 -12.34
C SER A 76 -13.60 -1.46 -12.63
N LEU A 77 -12.48 -0.81 -12.94
CA LEU A 77 -11.18 -1.47 -13.12
C LEU A 77 -10.70 -2.15 -11.84
N TRP A 78 -10.92 -1.49 -10.71
CA TRP A 78 -10.62 -2.03 -9.40
C TRP A 78 -11.50 -3.25 -9.06
N ALA A 79 -12.83 -3.17 -9.29
CA ALA A 79 -13.75 -4.30 -9.09
C ALA A 79 -13.40 -5.50 -9.99
N ALA A 80 -12.98 -5.25 -11.23
CA ALA A 80 -12.56 -6.30 -12.16
C ALA A 80 -11.23 -6.98 -11.76
N SER A 81 -10.44 -6.39 -10.88
CA SER A 81 -9.19 -6.98 -10.37
C SER A 81 -9.40 -8.19 -9.44
N GLY A 82 -10.64 -8.56 -9.16
CA GLY A 82 -11.01 -9.71 -8.32
C GLY A 82 -11.09 -9.37 -6.83
N GLU A 83 -11.24 -8.09 -6.49
CA GLU A 83 -11.17 -7.56 -5.12
C GLU A 83 -12.52 -7.38 -4.43
N GLY A 84 -13.55 -8.17 -4.78
CA GLY A 84 -14.79 -8.29 -3.99
C GLY A 84 -14.54 -8.62 -2.50
N LEU A 85 -13.31 -9.06 -2.21
CA LEU A 85 -12.80 -9.34 -0.89
C LEU A 85 -12.58 -8.06 -0.04
N GLN A 86 -12.25 -6.92 -0.66
CA GLN A 86 -12.05 -5.68 0.09
C GLN A 86 -13.34 -5.18 0.73
N SER A 87 -14.49 -5.38 0.09
CA SER A 87 -15.78 -5.01 0.68
C SER A 87 -16.09 -5.79 1.96
N LEU A 88 -15.55 -7.00 2.11
CA LEU A 88 -15.66 -7.81 3.32
C LEU A 88 -14.60 -7.43 4.36
N ILE A 89 -13.41 -7.04 3.93
CA ILE A 89 -12.29 -6.73 4.82
C ILE A 89 -12.40 -5.30 5.38
N LEU A 90 -12.79 -4.31 4.58
CA LEU A 90 -12.79 -2.90 4.98
C LEU A 90 -13.57 -2.61 6.28
N PRO A 91 -14.78 -3.15 6.53
CA PRO A 91 -15.47 -2.95 7.80
C PRO A 91 -14.69 -3.49 9.00
N LEU A 92 -13.96 -4.61 8.80
CA LEU A 92 -13.16 -5.23 9.86
C LEU A 92 -11.89 -4.40 10.15
N LEU A 93 -11.27 -3.84 9.10
CA LEU A 93 -10.14 -2.90 9.26
C LEU A 93 -10.57 -1.64 9.99
N HIS A 94 -11.77 -1.13 9.67
CA HIS A 94 -12.32 0.04 10.36
C HIS A 94 -12.55 -0.23 11.85
N ASN A 95 -13.15 -1.37 12.19
CA ASN A 95 -13.34 -1.77 13.59
C ASN A 95 -12.00 -1.92 14.32
N LEU A 96 -10.99 -2.53 13.66
CA LEU A 96 -9.65 -2.64 14.24
C LEU A 96 -9.02 -1.25 14.46
N SER A 97 -9.14 -0.33 13.49
CA SER A 97 -8.62 1.04 13.63
C SER A 97 -9.25 1.77 14.82
N LEU A 98 -10.58 1.64 15.02
CA LEU A 98 -11.27 2.21 16.16
C LEU A 98 -10.81 1.57 17.49
N GLN A 99 -10.56 0.26 17.50
CA GLN A 99 -10.11 -0.47 18.69
C GLN A 99 -8.71 -0.04 19.14
N VAL A 100 -7.76 0.08 18.21
CA VAL A 100 -6.35 0.36 18.53
C VAL A 100 -5.98 1.84 18.46
N GLY A 101 -6.84 2.69 17.85
CA GLY A 101 -6.62 4.12 17.66
C GLY A 101 -5.68 4.49 16.52
N GLU A 102 -5.10 3.50 15.82
CA GLU A 102 -4.02 3.67 14.85
C GLU A 102 -4.45 3.37 13.41
N THR A 103 -3.61 3.76 12.45
CA THR A 103 -3.86 3.51 11.03
C THR A 103 -3.68 2.04 10.70
N ILE A 104 -4.66 1.46 10.01
CA ILE A 104 -4.61 0.11 9.47
C ILE A 104 -4.36 0.19 7.97
N ASP A 105 -3.35 -0.51 7.49
CA ASP A 105 -2.96 -0.56 6.08
C ASP A 105 -3.13 -1.98 5.52
N LEU A 106 -3.93 -2.10 4.46
CA LEU A 106 -4.07 -3.34 3.69
C LEU A 106 -3.16 -3.28 2.48
N CYS A 107 -2.27 -4.23 2.39
CA CYS A 107 -1.27 -4.30 1.33
C CYS A 107 -1.41 -5.58 0.51
N THR A 108 -1.01 -5.51 -0.75
CA THR A 108 -0.76 -6.67 -1.62
C THR A 108 0.72 -6.73 -2.00
N ILE A 109 1.15 -7.92 -2.39
CA ILE A 109 2.50 -8.14 -2.88
C ILE A 109 2.48 -8.23 -4.40
N ARG A 110 3.36 -7.48 -5.06
CA ARG A 110 3.56 -7.50 -6.50
C ARG A 110 5.06 -7.58 -6.81
N GLY A 111 5.50 -8.75 -7.28
CA GLY A 111 6.93 -9.02 -7.44
C GLY A 111 7.68 -8.88 -6.11
N ASP A 112 8.72 -8.07 -6.07
CA ASP A 112 9.56 -7.78 -4.92
C ASP A 112 9.08 -6.58 -4.08
N ARG A 113 7.83 -6.13 -4.29
CA ARG A 113 7.29 -4.91 -3.66
C ARG A 113 6.01 -5.15 -2.90
N LEU A 114 5.88 -4.46 -1.77
CA LEU A 114 4.65 -4.29 -1.02
C LEU A 114 3.93 -3.04 -1.54
N ILE A 115 2.64 -3.15 -1.82
CA ILE A 115 1.81 -2.05 -2.32
C ILE A 115 0.60 -1.88 -1.42
N SER A 116 0.44 -0.71 -0.82
CA SER A 116 -0.77 -0.35 -0.09
C SER A 116 -1.95 -0.23 -1.05
N VAL A 117 -2.97 -1.03 -0.85
CA VAL A 117 -4.21 -1.04 -1.68
C VAL A 117 -5.37 -0.36 -0.99
N SER A 118 -5.36 -0.29 0.32
CA SER A 118 -6.36 0.45 1.11
C SER A 118 -5.83 0.73 2.51
N HIS A 119 -6.26 1.84 3.11
CA HIS A 119 -5.95 2.16 4.49
C HIS A 119 -7.14 2.80 5.21
N VAL A 120 -7.22 2.56 6.50
CA VAL A 120 -8.14 3.23 7.42
C VAL A 120 -7.29 4.05 8.38
N LEU A 121 -7.46 5.36 8.35
CA LEU A 121 -6.69 6.26 9.22
C LEU A 121 -7.11 6.07 10.68
N GLY A 122 -6.13 6.16 11.57
CA GLY A 122 -6.38 6.22 13.01
C GLY A 122 -7.12 7.49 13.41
N CYS A 123 -7.64 7.50 14.63
CA CYS A 123 -8.42 8.63 15.15
C CYS A 123 -7.58 9.71 15.87
N GLU A 124 -6.29 9.51 15.99
CA GLU A 124 -5.37 10.45 16.64
C GLU A 124 -5.02 11.65 15.76
N THR A 125 -4.65 12.77 16.39
CA THR A 125 -4.24 13.99 15.65
C THR A 125 -3.02 13.77 14.77
N ILE A 126 -2.06 12.96 15.23
CA ILE A 126 -0.88 12.56 14.45
C ILE A 126 -1.08 11.13 14.01
N VAL A 127 -1.28 10.91 12.72
CA VAL A 127 -1.45 9.59 12.13
C VAL A 127 -0.22 9.18 11.32
N ALA A 128 0.17 7.92 11.43
CA ALA A 128 1.20 7.33 10.59
C ALA A 128 0.57 6.83 9.29
N THR A 129 1.21 7.05 8.14
CA THR A 129 0.78 6.52 6.85
C THR A 129 1.96 6.00 6.05
N ALA A 130 1.78 4.92 5.30
CA ALA A 130 2.84 4.32 4.47
C ALA A 130 2.92 4.91 3.05
N GLY A 131 2.09 5.90 2.71
CA GLY A 131 2.02 6.49 1.37
C GLY A 131 1.32 5.57 0.37
N SER A 132 0.02 5.81 0.15
CA SER A 132 -0.85 5.00 -0.72
C SER A 132 -0.28 4.85 -2.13
N GLY A 133 -0.29 3.61 -2.65
CA GLY A 133 0.06 3.28 -4.03
C GLY A 133 1.55 3.36 -4.37
N LYS A 134 2.44 3.70 -3.43
CA LYS A 134 3.89 3.64 -3.67
C LYS A 134 4.40 2.23 -3.38
N PRO A 135 5.20 1.64 -4.28
CA PRO A 135 5.85 0.36 -4.02
C PRO A 135 6.87 0.50 -2.88
N LEU A 136 6.72 -0.31 -1.83
CA LEU A 136 7.61 -0.34 -0.67
C LEU A 136 8.49 -1.60 -0.70
N PRO A 137 9.72 -1.55 -0.16
CA PRO A 137 10.61 -2.70 -0.11
C PRO A 137 10.10 -3.74 0.88
N LEU A 138 10.10 -5.02 0.49
CA LEU A 138 9.68 -6.11 1.37
C LEU A 138 10.56 -6.21 2.64
N PRO A 139 11.92 -6.16 2.57
CA PRO A 139 12.76 -6.40 3.74
C PRO A 139 12.70 -5.28 4.80
N ALA A 140 12.27 -4.08 4.44
CA ALA A 140 12.25 -2.92 5.34
C ALA A 140 10.85 -2.55 5.85
N THR A 141 9.84 -3.37 5.60
CA THR A 141 8.45 -3.12 6.02
C THR A 141 7.88 -4.29 6.81
N ALA A 142 7.03 -4.04 7.81
CA ALA A 142 6.41 -5.10 8.60
C ALA A 142 5.58 -6.04 7.71
N GLY A 143 4.73 -5.50 6.83
CA GLY A 143 3.92 -6.30 5.90
C GLY A 143 4.76 -7.13 4.93
N GLY A 144 5.87 -6.57 4.44
CA GLY A 144 6.82 -7.28 3.59
C GLY A 144 7.54 -8.41 4.31
N LYS A 145 8.04 -8.18 5.53
CA LYS A 145 8.67 -9.21 6.37
C LYS A 145 7.68 -10.31 6.77
N ALA A 146 6.44 -9.94 7.12
CA ALA A 146 5.38 -10.91 7.40
C ALA A 146 5.14 -11.84 6.20
N PHE A 147 5.08 -11.29 4.98
CA PHE A 147 4.96 -12.07 3.76
C PHE A 147 6.19 -12.95 3.49
N LEU A 148 7.40 -12.38 3.57
CA LEU A 148 8.64 -13.15 3.35
C LEU A 148 8.77 -14.34 4.29
N ALA A 149 8.27 -14.22 5.52
CA ALA A 149 8.27 -15.31 6.49
C ALA A 149 7.38 -16.48 6.10
N THR A 150 6.37 -16.28 5.22
CA THR A 150 5.51 -17.36 4.71
C THR A 150 6.19 -18.20 3.63
N LEU A 151 7.27 -17.69 3.04
CA LEU A 151 8.00 -18.35 1.97
C LEU A 151 9.12 -19.27 2.51
N PRO A 152 9.51 -20.32 1.76
CA PRO A 152 10.76 -21.02 2.00
C PRO A 152 11.94 -20.04 1.99
N GLY A 153 12.94 -20.26 2.85
CA GLY A 153 14.06 -19.33 3.02
C GLY A 153 14.79 -18.98 1.72
N GLU A 154 15.06 -19.97 0.87
CA GLU A 154 15.70 -19.73 -0.44
C GLU A 154 14.83 -18.90 -1.37
N THR A 155 13.50 -19.13 -1.38
CA THR A 155 12.56 -18.33 -2.18
C THR A 155 12.52 -16.88 -1.69
N ALA A 156 12.50 -16.67 -0.37
CA ALA A 156 12.55 -15.34 0.21
C ALA A 156 13.86 -14.61 -0.14
N ARG A 157 15.01 -15.34 -0.09
CA ARG A 157 16.32 -14.80 -0.45
C ARG A 157 16.38 -14.35 -1.91
N VAL A 158 15.92 -15.21 -2.83
CA VAL A 158 15.87 -14.88 -4.26
C VAL A 158 14.98 -13.68 -4.53
N LEU A 159 13.83 -13.58 -3.85
CA LEU A 159 12.89 -12.49 -4.03
C LEU A 159 13.43 -11.15 -3.54
N VAL A 160 14.14 -11.14 -2.43
CA VAL A 160 14.77 -9.92 -1.87
C VAL A 160 16.01 -9.51 -2.68
N GLY A 161 16.73 -10.48 -3.26
CA GLY A 161 17.97 -10.26 -3.98
C GLY A 161 19.15 -10.02 -3.04
N GLU A 162 20.24 -9.50 -3.59
CA GLU A 162 21.49 -9.30 -2.83
C GLU A 162 21.70 -7.84 -2.38
N SER A 163 20.85 -6.91 -2.82
CA SER A 163 20.97 -5.49 -2.51
C SER A 163 20.06 -5.09 -1.36
N TYR A 164 20.65 -4.73 -0.23
CA TYR A 164 19.96 -4.27 0.98
C TYR A 164 20.17 -2.78 1.16
N GLN A 165 19.18 -1.98 0.74
CA GLN A 165 19.24 -0.55 0.90
C GLN A 165 19.01 -0.18 2.37
N ALA A 166 19.91 0.62 2.94
CA ALA A 166 19.70 1.27 4.23
C ALA A 166 18.84 2.53 4.04
N TYR A 167 17.61 2.50 4.51
CA TYR A 167 16.70 3.66 4.50
C TYR A 167 16.86 4.51 5.76
N THR A 168 17.21 3.85 6.86
CA THR A 168 17.47 4.43 8.17
C THR A 168 18.62 3.69 8.86
N GLU A 169 19.02 4.14 10.03
CA GLU A 169 20.00 3.45 10.86
C GLU A 169 19.50 2.09 11.40
N SER A 170 18.16 1.92 11.44
CA SER A 170 17.52 0.69 11.90
C SER A 170 17.26 -0.32 10.79
N SER A 171 17.58 -0.01 9.52
CA SER A 171 17.35 -0.90 8.37
C SER A 171 18.20 -2.18 8.48
N ARG A 172 17.63 -3.30 8.03
CA ARG A 172 18.39 -4.54 7.86
C ARG A 172 19.20 -4.46 6.58
N THR A 173 20.51 -4.62 6.68
CA THR A 173 21.45 -4.42 5.57
C THR A 173 22.12 -5.72 5.11
N SER A 174 21.67 -6.87 5.63
CA SER A 174 22.16 -8.18 5.21
C SER A 174 21.08 -9.26 5.27
N TRP A 175 21.27 -10.31 4.47
CA TRP A 175 20.41 -11.49 4.51
C TRP A 175 20.37 -12.15 5.89
N ASP A 176 21.51 -12.25 6.58
CA ASP A 176 21.56 -12.94 7.87
C ASP A 176 20.72 -12.21 8.93
N GLN A 177 20.77 -10.88 8.96
CA GLN A 177 19.92 -10.09 9.84
C GLN A 177 18.43 -10.29 9.51
N LEU A 178 18.06 -10.23 8.23
CA LEU A 178 16.68 -10.44 7.79
C LEU A 178 16.24 -11.88 8.10
N LYS A 179 17.06 -12.87 7.79
CA LYS A 179 16.77 -14.29 8.03
C LYS A 179 16.44 -14.57 9.49
N ALA A 180 17.26 -14.05 10.42
CA ALA A 180 17.01 -14.20 11.86
C ALA A 180 15.65 -13.63 12.27
N GLU A 181 15.26 -12.47 11.73
CA GLU A 181 13.91 -11.91 11.96
C GLU A 181 12.81 -12.76 11.34
N LEU A 182 12.99 -13.26 10.12
CA LEU A 182 12.00 -14.12 9.49
C LEU A 182 11.75 -15.41 10.29
N GLU A 183 12.76 -15.95 10.95
CA GLU A 183 12.62 -17.11 11.85
C GLU A 183 11.77 -16.77 13.08
N VAL A 184 11.98 -15.59 13.68
CA VAL A 184 11.15 -15.09 14.77
C VAL A 184 9.70 -14.90 14.28
N ILE A 185 9.49 -14.27 13.12
CA ILE A 185 8.16 -14.05 12.58
C ILE A 185 7.43 -15.38 12.30
N ARG A 186 8.13 -16.41 11.82
CA ARG A 186 7.55 -17.75 11.63
C ARG A 186 7.06 -18.37 12.95
N SER A 187 7.78 -18.15 14.02
CA SER A 187 7.43 -18.69 15.35
C SER A 187 6.30 -17.89 16.03
N THR A 188 6.28 -16.56 15.86
CA THR A 188 5.31 -15.66 16.51
C THR A 188 4.05 -15.43 15.68
N GLY A 189 4.15 -15.53 14.34
CA GLY A 189 3.05 -15.29 13.40
C GLY A 189 2.84 -13.83 13.02
N PHE A 190 3.63 -12.88 13.54
CA PHE A 190 3.55 -11.47 13.22
C PHE A 190 4.94 -10.85 13.03
N ALA A 191 5.02 -9.78 12.27
CA ALA A 191 6.24 -9.02 12.02
C ALA A 191 6.17 -7.65 12.70
N VAL A 192 7.32 -7.17 13.17
CA VAL A 192 7.48 -5.82 13.71
C VAL A 192 8.50 -5.07 12.86
N CYS A 193 8.21 -3.80 12.55
CA CYS A 193 9.13 -2.87 11.93
C CYS A 193 9.30 -1.66 12.86
N ARG A 194 10.53 -1.38 13.27
CA ARG A 194 10.87 -0.25 14.13
C ARG A 194 11.73 0.72 13.34
N GLU A 195 11.07 1.68 12.68
CA GLU A 195 11.72 2.75 11.91
C GLU A 195 12.66 2.25 10.78
N GLU A 196 12.54 1.02 10.31
CA GLU A 196 13.46 0.42 9.34
C GLU A 196 13.37 1.04 7.95
N HIS A 197 12.17 1.50 7.54
CA HIS A 197 11.96 2.19 6.26
C HIS A 197 11.90 3.71 6.41
N SER A 198 11.29 4.20 7.48
CA SER A 198 11.07 5.63 7.69
C SER A 198 11.23 5.97 9.16
N ARG A 199 12.02 7.00 9.47
CA ARG A 199 12.13 7.53 10.84
C ARG A 199 10.77 8.00 11.33
N GLY A 200 10.46 7.77 12.59
CA GLY A 200 9.19 8.12 13.22
C GLY A 200 8.04 7.15 12.92
N LEU A 201 8.24 6.12 12.09
CA LEU A 201 7.22 5.14 11.72
C LEU A 201 7.58 3.74 12.20
N CYS A 202 6.73 3.18 13.05
CA CYS A 202 6.76 1.77 13.44
C CYS A 202 5.52 1.04 12.90
N ALA A 203 5.58 -0.27 12.82
CA ALA A 203 4.46 -1.08 12.38
C ALA A 203 4.50 -2.50 12.95
N VAL A 204 3.31 -3.07 13.14
CA VAL A 204 3.11 -4.52 13.34
C VAL A 204 2.29 -5.04 12.17
N ALA A 205 2.59 -6.23 11.66
CA ALA A 205 1.88 -6.79 10.50
C ALA A 205 1.72 -8.31 10.59
N VAL A 206 0.67 -8.79 9.91
CA VAL A 206 0.42 -10.21 9.64
C VAL A 206 0.24 -10.43 8.15
N ALA A 207 0.70 -11.57 7.64
CA ALA A 207 0.41 -12.00 6.29
C ALA A 207 -0.87 -12.85 6.24
N LEU A 208 -1.65 -12.69 5.18
CA LEU A 208 -2.80 -13.49 4.84
C LEU A 208 -2.48 -14.29 3.57
N GLU A 209 -2.34 -15.61 3.72
CA GLU A 209 -1.92 -16.49 2.62
C GLU A 209 -3.11 -17.06 1.84
N LYS A 210 -4.05 -17.66 2.53
CA LYS A 210 -5.24 -18.31 1.95
C LYS A 210 -6.51 -17.75 2.59
N PRO A 211 -7.63 -17.70 1.87
CA PRO A 211 -7.88 -18.22 0.51
C PRO A 211 -7.64 -17.20 -0.63
N PHE A 212 -6.76 -16.23 -0.45
CA PHE A 212 -6.56 -15.12 -1.38
C PHE A 212 -5.78 -15.52 -2.63
N LYS A 213 -6.23 -15.07 -3.81
CA LYS A 213 -5.52 -15.28 -5.08
C LYS A 213 -4.14 -14.61 -5.09
N ASN A 214 -4.05 -13.43 -4.49
CA ASN A 214 -2.80 -12.70 -4.28
C ASN A 214 -2.51 -12.62 -2.78
N PRO A 215 -1.24 -12.75 -2.37
CA PRO A 215 -0.87 -12.57 -0.97
C PRO A 215 -1.25 -11.16 -0.49
N LEU A 216 -1.82 -11.08 0.70
CA LEU A 216 -2.16 -9.82 1.37
C LEU A 216 -1.36 -9.71 2.68
N ALA A 217 -1.15 -8.50 3.12
CA ALA A 217 -0.66 -8.20 4.46
C ALA A 217 -1.52 -7.10 5.08
N ILE A 218 -1.80 -7.23 6.37
CA ILE A 218 -2.45 -6.19 7.16
C ILE A 218 -1.44 -5.66 8.15
N SER A 219 -1.26 -4.35 8.18
CA SER A 219 -0.32 -3.67 9.07
C SER A 219 -1.04 -2.62 9.91
N ILE A 220 -0.67 -2.51 11.18
CA ILE A 220 -0.98 -1.36 12.03
C ILE A 220 0.22 -0.43 12.00
N LEU A 221 0.01 0.80 11.54
CA LEU A 221 1.04 1.82 11.43
C LEU A 221 0.94 2.77 12.63
N VAL A 222 2.04 2.96 13.33
CA VAL A 222 2.08 3.71 14.59
C VAL A 222 3.25 4.68 14.57
N PRO A 223 3.08 5.95 14.96
CA PRO A 223 4.19 6.83 15.25
C PRO A 223 5.11 6.24 16.31
N SER A 224 6.44 6.32 16.12
CA SER A 224 7.41 5.70 17.04
C SER A 224 7.27 6.19 18.49
N SER A 225 6.80 7.43 18.67
CA SER A 225 6.55 8.03 19.99
C SER A 225 5.47 7.32 20.83
N ARG A 226 4.56 6.56 20.20
CA ARG A 226 3.46 5.80 20.85
C ARG A 226 3.61 4.29 20.74
N PHE A 227 4.68 3.82 20.12
CA PHE A 227 4.83 2.41 19.77
C PHE A 227 5.34 1.57 20.94
N GLY A 228 6.28 2.11 21.73
CA GLY A 228 6.95 1.36 22.79
C GLY A 228 5.98 0.75 23.81
N GLY A 229 6.14 -0.56 24.06
CA GLY A 229 5.32 -1.33 24.99
C GLY A 229 3.97 -1.79 24.45
N ARG A 230 3.60 -1.42 23.19
CA ARG A 230 2.32 -1.80 22.58
C ARG A 230 2.44 -2.94 21.56
N GLU A 231 3.64 -3.43 21.28
CA GLU A 231 3.87 -4.41 20.21
C GLU A 231 2.99 -5.65 20.36
N GLN A 232 2.89 -6.20 21.58
CA GLN A 232 2.12 -7.40 21.85
C GLN A 232 0.61 -7.13 21.74
N GLU A 233 0.12 -6.02 22.30
CA GLU A 233 -1.27 -5.57 22.18
C GLU A 233 -1.71 -5.51 20.71
N LEU A 234 -0.91 -4.83 19.88
CA LEU A 234 -1.18 -4.65 18.45
C LEU A 234 -1.09 -5.96 17.68
N ALA A 235 -0.13 -6.82 18.03
CA ALA A 235 -0.01 -8.15 17.44
C ALA A 235 -1.21 -9.03 17.75
N ASP A 236 -1.68 -9.04 19.00
CA ASP A 236 -2.85 -9.83 19.43
C ASP A 236 -4.13 -9.39 18.71
N ALA A 237 -4.31 -8.08 18.53
CA ALA A 237 -5.42 -7.52 17.77
C ALA A 237 -5.39 -7.96 16.30
N LEU A 238 -4.21 -7.91 15.65
CA LEU A 238 -4.03 -8.39 14.27
C LEU A 238 -4.23 -9.90 14.14
N MET A 239 -3.71 -10.68 15.07
CA MET A 239 -3.85 -12.14 15.07
C MET A 239 -5.31 -12.56 15.26
N THR A 240 -6.07 -11.81 16.05
CA THR A 240 -7.51 -12.01 16.20
C THR A 240 -8.24 -11.71 14.90
N LEU A 241 -7.97 -10.56 14.28
CA LEU A 241 -8.52 -10.22 12.96
C LEU A 241 -8.17 -11.28 11.90
N LYS A 242 -6.91 -11.75 11.86
CA LYS A 242 -6.48 -12.81 10.94
C LYS A 242 -7.31 -14.09 11.10
N ARG A 243 -7.54 -14.54 12.33
CA ARG A 243 -8.38 -15.72 12.62
C ARG A 243 -9.81 -15.54 12.16
N ASP A 244 -10.41 -14.38 12.44
CA ASP A 244 -11.78 -14.05 12.04
C ASP A 244 -11.92 -14.04 10.50
N LEU A 245 -10.97 -13.46 9.80
CA LEU A 245 -10.93 -13.42 8.33
C LEU A 245 -10.82 -14.82 7.74
N VAL A 246 -9.90 -15.66 8.25
CA VAL A 246 -9.74 -17.04 7.77
C VAL A 246 -11.01 -17.82 8.00
N THR A 247 -11.65 -17.72 9.17
CA THR A 247 -12.90 -18.42 9.48
C THR A 247 -14.05 -18.01 8.57
N ARG A 248 -14.19 -16.70 8.28
CA ARG A 248 -15.28 -16.18 7.41
C ARG A 248 -15.08 -16.52 5.93
N LEU A 249 -13.83 -16.68 5.49
CA LEU A 249 -13.48 -16.87 4.09
C LEU A 249 -13.20 -18.32 3.71
N THR A 250 -13.08 -19.20 4.71
CA THR A 250 -13.03 -20.66 4.49
C THR A 250 -14.46 -21.19 4.50
N PRO A 251 -15.02 -21.64 3.35
CA PRO A 251 -16.35 -22.26 3.36
C PRO A 251 -16.31 -23.45 4.32
N THR A 252 -17.22 -23.48 5.26
CA THR A 252 -17.51 -24.71 6.04
C THR A 252 -18.02 -25.74 5.02
N LEU A 253 -17.24 -26.79 4.76
CA LEU A 253 -17.63 -27.95 3.97
C LEU A 253 -18.77 -28.69 4.65
#